data_e2cdced1437b8384997569a2503ab600
#
_entry.id   e2cdced1437b8384997569a2503ab600
#
_cell.length_a   1.000
_cell.length_b   1.000
_cell.length_c   1.000
_cell.angle_alpha   90.00
_cell.angle_beta   90.00
_cell.angle_gamma   90.00
#
_symmetry.space_group_name_H-M   'P 1'
#
loop_
_entity.id
_entity.type
_entity.pdbx_description
1 polymer ?
#
loop_
_entity_poly.entity_id
_entity_poly.type
_entity_poly.pdbx_seq_one_letter_code
_entity_poly.pdbx_strand_id
1 'polypeptide(L)'
;MTKIYVEPFVGSGAIFFDKEKSPISILNDLDKRRTDLFKMIMKSPKDPELYNKGLVSIKSKENFIKKDYKDIPSMILKENILLTGGFNKQPVKNNNVFDIYDPYTTFQHIGLYQDKLKGVKILNQDYEKVMKQYDGPDTFFYLDPPYTTPMKDNGTGYAKGSQEFDYDRLNEVLQKIKGKFLMSLNNSQYIKKRFQTFKIKEVIIPINREPKFRKELLISNYDFHL
;
A
#
# COMPACT_ATOMS: atom_id res chain seq x y z
N MET A 1 25.29 1.08 -0.94
CA MET A 1 23.98 1.19 -1.64
C MET A 1 23.18 -0.04 -1.28
N THR A 2 21.93 0.13 -0.86
CA THR A 2 21.04 -1.00 -0.59
C THR A 2 20.65 -1.67 -1.90
N LYS A 3 20.76 -3.01 -1.95
CA LYS A 3 20.48 -3.82 -3.16
C LYS A 3 19.08 -4.39 -3.15
N ILE A 4 18.55 -4.63 -1.93
CA ILE A 4 17.26 -5.28 -1.70
C ILE A 4 16.29 -4.25 -1.10
N TYR A 5 15.15 -4.08 -1.75
CA TYR A 5 14.05 -3.24 -1.29
C TYR A 5 12.86 -4.11 -0.89
N VAL A 6 12.30 -3.88 0.27
CA VAL A 6 11.20 -4.68 0.80
C VAL A 6 10.08 -3.78 1.33
N GLU A 7 8.85 -3.99 0.86
CA GLU A 7 7.64 -3.43 1.46
C GLU A 7 6.82 -4.56 2.13
N PRO A 8 6.91 -4.74 3.44
CA PRO A 8 6.14 -5.75 4.17
C PRO A 8 4.63 -5.47 4.21
N PHE A 9 4.23 -4.21 4.00
CA PHE A 9 2.86 -3.68 3.99
C PHE A 9 2.67 -2.86 2.72
N VAL A 10 2.61 -3.52 1.55
CA VAL A 10 2.67 -2.78 0.27
C VAL A 10 1.41 -1.99 -0.03
N GLY A 11 0.26 -2.39 0.48
CA GLY A 11 -0.98 -1.69 0.25
C GLY A 11 -1.28 -1.50 -1.25
N SER A 12 -1.40 -0.25 -1.69
CA SER A 12 -1.56 0.12 -3.10
C SER A 12 -0.25 0.11 -3.90
N GLY A 13 0.90 0.00 -3.24
CA GLY A 13 2.22 0.09 -3.87
C GLY A 13 2.63 1.51 -4.25
N ALA A 14 2.01 2.54 -3.69
CA ALA A 14 2.25 3.93 -4.09
C ALA A 14 3.74 4.29 -4.06
N ILE A 15 4.44 3.94 -2.99
CA ILE A 15 5.88 4.23 -2.87
C ILE A 15 6.70 3.39 -3.85
N PHE A 16 6.37 2.10 -3.98
CA PHE A 16 7.09 1.23 -4.92
C PHE A 16 6.96 1.70 -6.37
N PHE A 17 5.77 2.11 -6.80
CA PHE A 17 5.57 2.55 -8.18
C PHE A 17 6.17 3.93 -8.47
N ASP A 18 6.28 4.80 -7.48
CA ASP A 18 6.84 6.15 -7.63
C ASP A 18 8.39 6.14 -7.60
N LYS A 19 9.01 5.36 -6.73
CA LYS A 19 10.47 5.30 -6.59
C LYS A 19 11.17 4.67 -7.80
N GLU A 20 12.47 4.94 -7.94
CA GLU A 20 13.31 4.21 -8.89
C GLU A 20 13.39 2.71 -8.54
N LYS A 21 13.53 1.88 -9.59
CA LYS A 21 13.56 0.43 -9.41
C LYS A 21 14.85 -0.01 -8.73
N SER A 22 14.73 -0.79 -7.66
CA SER A 22 15.86 -1.43 -6.99
C SER A 22 16.26 -2.73 -7.72
N PRO A 23 17.51 -3.18 -7.60
CA PRO A 23 17.97 -4.44 -8.22
C PRO A 23 17.10 -5.63 -7.83
N ILE A 24 16.74 -5.73 -6.56
CA ILE A 24 15.83 -6.75 -6.03
C ILE A 24 14.72 -6.04 -5.26
N SER A 25 13.46 -6.36 -5.57
CA SER A 25 12.30 -5.81 -4.88
C SER A 25 11.36 -6.93 -4.44
N ILE A 26 10.91 -6.84 -3.18
CA ILE A 26 9.96 -7.73 -2.56
C ILE A 26 8.78 -6.91 -2.07
N LEU A 27 7.59 -7.24 -2.55
CA LEU A 27 6.33 -6.63 -2.12
C LEU A 27 5.52 -7.68 -1.38
N ASN A 28 5.01 -7.31 -0.22
CA ASN A 28 4.18 -8.19 0.60
C ASN A 28 2.97 -7.45 1.14
N ASP A 29 1.88 -8.16 1.27
CA ASP A 29 0.72 -7.72 2.04
C ASP A 29 0.01 -8.94 2.63
N LEU A 30 -0.58 -8.77 3.81
CA LEU A 30 -1.40 -9.80 4.44
C LEU A 30 -2.76 -9.92 3.73
N ASP A 31 -3.27 -8.83 3.15
CA ASP A 31 -4.46 -8.87 2.29
C ASP A 31 -4.12 -9.49 0.93
N LYS A 32 -4.54 -10.74 0.76
CA LYS A 32 -4.29 -11.52 -0.46
C LYS A 32 -4.82 -10.83 -1.73
N ARG A 33 -5.89 -10.04 -1.65
CA ARG A 33 -6.47 -9.34 -2.81
C ARG A 33 -5.47 -8.34 -3.40
N ARG A 34 -4.69 -7.64 -2.55
CA ARG A 34 -3.65 -6.69 -3.00
C ARG A 34 -2.55 -7.40 -3.76
N THR A 35 -2.04 -8.48 -3.21
CA THR A 35 -0.97 -9.26 -3.85
C THR A 35 -1.45 -9.96 -5.12
N ASP A 36 -2.69 -10.44 -5.15
CA ASP A 36 -3.29 -11.03 -6.36
C ASP A 36 -3.50 -9.98 -7.45
N LEU A 37 -3.90 -8.74 -7.10
CA LEU A 37 -4.00 -7.64 -8.05
C LEU A 37 -2.66 -7.38 -8.76
N PHE A 38 -1.56 -7.29 -8.03
CA PHE A 38 -0.24 -7.11 -8.65
C PHE A 38 0.13 -8.29 -9.56
N LYS A 39 -0.15 -9.54 -9.14
CA LYS A 39 0.08 -10.72 -9.96
C LYS A 39 -0.79 -10.73 -11.23
N MET A 40 -2.03 -10.24 -11.15
CA MET A 40 -2.89 -10.06 -12.32
C MET A 40 -2.37 -9.00 -13.26
N ILE A 41 -1.93 -7.85 -12.74
CA ILE A 41 -1.29 -6.79 -13.53
C ILE A 41 -0.08 -7.34 -14.31
N MET A 42 0.79 -8.12 -13.66
CA MET A 42 1.96 -8.73 -14.32
C MET A 42 1.58 -9.62 -15.51
N LYS A 43 0.43 -10.27 -15.46
CA LYS A 43 -0.04 -11.23 -16.48
C LYS A 43 -1.04 -10.64 -17.48
N SER A 44 -1.46 -9.40 -17.26
CA SER A 44 -2.50 -8.78 -18.07
C SER A 44 -1.99 -8.41 -19.47
N PRO A 45 -2.87 -8.40 -20.48
CA PRO A 45 -2.54 -7.84 -21.80
C PRO A 45 -2.11 -6.37 -21.66
N LYS A 46 -1.17 -5.94 -22.52
CA LYS A 46 -0.73 -4.53 -22.58
C LYS A 46 -1.67 -3.66 -23.43
N ASP A 47 -2.73 -4.21 -23.96
CA ASP A 47 -3.67 -3.52 -24.85
C ASP A 47 -4.67 -2.66 -24.04
N PRO A 48 -4.58 -1.32 -24.09
CA PRO A 48 -5.50 -0.44 -23.38
C PRO A 48 -6.96 -0.55 -23.81
N GLU A 49 -7.23 -0.97 -25.05
CA GLU A 49 -8.60 -1.07 -25.56
C GLU A 49 -9.41 -2.16 -24.84
N LEU A 50 -8.77 -3.23 -24.39
CA LEU A 50 -9.43 -4.27 -23.62
C LEU A 50 -9.99 -3.73 -22.30
N TYR A 51 -9.28 -2.78 -21.67
CA TYR A 51 -9.71 -2.13 -20.43
C TYR A 51 -10.81 -1.10 -20.70
N ASN A 52 -10.71 -0.36 -21.81
CA ASN A 52 -11.72 0.61 -22.22
C ASN A 52 -13.09 -0.05 -22.48
N LYS A 53 -13.09 -1.21 -23.15
CA LYS A 53 -14.33 -1.98 -23.36
C LYS A 53 -14.97 -2.42 -22.05
N GLY A 54 -14.15 -2.84 -21.08
CA GLY A 54 -14.62 -3.17 -19.73
C GLY A 54 -15.23 -1.96 -19.02
N LEU A 55 -14.59 -0.80 -19.09
CA LEU A 55 -15.06 0.44 -18.46
C LEU A 55 -16.38 0.93 -19.04
N VAL A 56 -16.53 0.96 -20.36
CA VAL A 56 -17.76 1.40 -21.03
C VAL A 56 -18.94 0.48 -20.70
N SER A 57 -18.67 -0.79 -20.36
CA SER A 57 -19.71 -1.76 -19.97
C SER A 57 -20.24 -1.55 -18.55
N ILE A 58 -19.59 -0.72 -17.71
CA ILE A 58 -20.03 -0.48 -16.32
C ILE A 58 -21.22 0.46 -16.30
N LYS A 59 -22.43 -0.10 -16.26
CA LYS A 59 -23.67 0.65 -16.08
C LYS A 59 -23.95 1.00 -14.62
N SER A 60 -23.44 0.22 -13.68
CA SER A 60 -23.60 0.40 -12.24
C SER A 60 -22.41 -0.19 -11.50
N LYS A 61 -21.75 0.63 -10.68
CA LYS A 61 -20.63 0.21 -9.82
C LYS A 61 -21.03 -0.95 -8.90
N GLU A 62 -22.19 -0.82 -8.26
CA GLU A 62 -22.67 -1.83 -7.32
C GLU A 62 -22.89 -3.19 -7.99
N ASN A 63 -23.51 -3.20 -9.15
CA ASN A 63 -23.72 -4.42 -9.91
C ASN A 63 -22.41 -4.97 -10.47
N PHE A 64 -21.48 -4.09 -10.87
CA PHE A 64 -20.18 -4.51 -11.36
C PHE A 64 -19.36 -5.23 -10.30
N ILE A 65 -19.26 -4.70 -9.07
CA ILE A 65 -18.47 -5.33 -8.00
C ILE A 65 -19.09 -6.65 -7.49
N LYS A 66 -20.39 -6.85 -7.63
CA LYS A 66 -21.08 -8.09 -7.24
C LYS A 66 -20.88 -9.24 -8.23
N LYS A 67 -20.51 -8.93 -9.47
CA LYS A 67 -20.35 -9.93 -10.53
C LYS A 67 -18.99 -10.62 -10.45
N ASP A 68 -18.95 -11.91 -10.76
CA ASP A 68 -17.70 -12.65 -10.94
C ASP A 68 -17.24 -12.56 -12.40
N TYR A 69 -15.96 -12.23 -12.56
CA TYR A 69 -15.30 -12.07 -13.85
C TYR A 69 -14.25 -13.15 -14.03
N LYS A 70 -14.14 -13.66 -15.26
CA LYS A 70 -13.13 -14.66 -15.65
C LYS A 70 -11.98 -14.02 -16.43
N ASP A 71 -12.21 -12.85 -17.04
CA ASP A 71 -11.19 -12.14 -17.78
C ASP A 71 -10.35 -11.24 -16.84
N ILE A 72 -9.05 -11.22 -17.08
CA ILE A 72 -8.11 -10.48 -16.23
C ILE A 72 -8.40 -8.98 -16.20
N PRO A 73 -8.69 -8.28 -17.30
CA PRO A 73 -9.03 -6.86 -17.28
C PRO A 73 -10.19 -6.51 -16.35
N SER A 74 -11.31 -7.25 -16.45
CA SER A 74 -12.47 -7.00 -15.56
C SER A 74 -12.17 -7.31 -14.10
N MET A 75 -11.37 -8.34 -13.82
CA MET A 75 -10.91 -8.66 -12.46
C MET A 75 -10.05 -7.55 -11.87
N ILE A 76 -9.08 -7.04 -12.62
CA ILE A 76 -8.23 -5.91 -12.20
C ILE A 76 -9.09 -4.68 -11.90
N LEU A 77 -10.03 -4.37 -12.77
CA LEU A 77 -10.92 -3.22 -12.59
C LEU A 77 -11.79 -3.37 -11.34
N LYS A 78 -12.37 -4.56 -11.13
CA LYS A 78 -13.14 -4.87 -9.92
C LYS A 78 -12.31 -4.66 -8.66
N GLU A 79 -11.11 -5.23 -8.60
CA GLU A 79 -10.24 -5.11 -7.43
C GLU A 79 -9.77 -3.66 -7.22
N ASN A 80 -9.44 -2.92 -8.27
CA ASN A 80 -9.13 -1.50 -8.17
C ASN A 80 -10.29 -0.71 -7.56
N ILE A 81 -11.52 -0.92 -8.04
CA ILE A 81 -12.71 -0.26 -7.50
C ILE A 81 -12.91 -0.62 -6.02
N LEU A 82 -12.70 -1.88 -5.64
CA LEU A 82 -12.85 -2.33 -4.26
C LEU A 82 -11.75 -1.78 -3.35
N LEU A 83 -10.52 -1.69 -3.82
CA LEU A 83 -9.37 -1.22 -3.04
C LEU A 83 -9.34 0.30 -2.92
N THR A 84 -9.73 1.03 -3.98
CA THR A 84 -9.75 2.50 -3.99
C THR A 84 -11.04 3.09 -3.42
N GLY A 85 -12.10 2.31 -3.38
CA GLY A 85 -13.42 2.70 -2.86
C GLY A 85 -13.49 2.93 -1.36
N GLY A 86 -12.38 2.81 -0.64
CA GLY A 86 -12.35 3.24 0.74
C GLY A 86 -11.20 2.72 1.57
N PHE A 87 -10.42 3.64 2.10
CA PHE A 87 -9.70 3.43 3.35
C PHE A 87 -10.65 2.98 4.50
N ASN A 88 -11.97 3.13 4.34
CA ASN A 88 -12.99 2.90 5.35
C ASN A 88 -14.01 1.81 5.02
N LYS A 89 -13.75 0.84 4.14
CA LYS A 89 -14.71 -0.25 3.84
C LYS A 89 -16.18 0.19 3.64
N GLN A 90 -16.44 1.49 3.49
CA GLN A 90 -17.75 2.03 3.18
C GLN A 90 -17.92 2.01 1.67
N PRO A 91 -18.98 1.44 1.12
CA PRO A 91 -19.28 1.61 -0.29
C PRO A 91 -19.38 3.11 -0.55
N VAL A 92 -18.62 3.60 -1.54
CA VAL A 92 -18.70 5.00 -1.96
C VAL A 92 -20.15 5.26 -2.34
N LYS A 93 -20.83 6.08 -1.55
CA LYS A 93 -22.27 6.40 -1.72
C LYS A 93 -22.56 7.23 -2.99
N ASN A 94 -21.54 7.71 -3.68
CA ASN A 94 -21.71 8.48 -4.90
C ASN A 94 -21.74 7.57 -6.12
N ASN A 95 -22.83 7.68 -6.90
CA ASN A 95 -23.02 6.95 -8.15
C ASN A 95 -22.04 7.33 -9.27
N ASN A 96 -21.13 8.29 -9.06
CA ASN A 96 -20.10 8.67 -9.99
C ASN A 96 -18.86 7.80 -9.80
N VAL A 97 -18.82 6.70 -10.52
CA VAL A 97 -17.67 5.77 -10.60
C VAL A 97 -16.40 6.50 -11.08
N PHE A 98 -16.56 7.65 -11.74
CA PHE A 98 -15.51 8.36 -12.47
C PHE A 98 -14.88 9.53 -11.69
N ASP A 99 -15.47 10.00 -10.56
CA ASP A 99 -14.96 11.18 -9.83
C ASP A 99 -13.75 10.90 -8.95
N ILE A 100 -13.41 9.64 -8.65
CA ILE A 100 -12.36 9.28 -7.70
C ILE A 100 -11.12 8.68 -8.37
N TYR A 101 -11.30 8.10 -9.54
CA TYR A 101 -10.24 7.53 -10.35
C TYR A 101 -10.61 7.71 -11.80
N ASP A 102 -9.75 8.33 -12.57
CA ASP A 102 -9.82 8.17 -14.00
C ASP A 102 -9.26 6.77 -14.34
N PRO A 103 -10.11 5.75 -14.47
CA PRO A 103 -9.67 4.40 -14.77
C PRO A 103 -9.00 4.34 -16.14
N TYR A 104 -9.32 5.29 -17.02
CA TYR A 104 -8.68 5.45 -18.32
C TYR A 104 -7.18 5.73 -18.16
N THR A 105 -6.82 6.67 -17.30
CA THR A 105 -5.41 7.00 -17.02
C THR A 105 -4.67 5.82 -16.40
N THR A 106 -5.29 5.10 -15.47
CA THR A 106 -4.68 3.92 -14.83
C THR A 106 -4.41 2.82 -15.85
N PHE A 107 -5.34 2.55 -16.76
CA PHE A 107 -5.17 1.50 -17.75
C PHE A 107 -4.29 1.90 -18.92
N GLN A 108 -4.24 3.18 -19.29
CA GLN A 108 -3.23 3.67 -20.23
C GLN A 108 -1.80 3.41 -19.74
N HIS A 109 -1.59 3.39 -18.43
CA HIS A 109 -0.30 3.19 -17.81
C HIS A 109 -0.03 1.74 -17.37
N ILE A 110 -0.90 0.78 -17.70
CA ILE A 110 -0.75 -0.63 -17.28
C ILE A 110 0.63 -1.20 -17.66
N GLY A 111 1.14 -0.84 -18.83
CA GLY A 111 2.47 -1.23 -19.28
C GLY A 111 3.59 -0.74 -18.36
N LEU A 112 3.48 0.48 -17.84
CA LEU A 112 4.46 1.03 -16.88
C LEU A 112 4.43 0.26 -15.56
N TYR A 113 3.26 -0.10 -15.07
CA TYR A 113 3.13 -0.95 -13.87
C TYR A 113 3.74 -2.33 -14.10
N GLN A 114 3.53 -2.94 -15.27
CA GLN A 114 4.13 -4.22 -15.62
C GLN A 114 5.65 -4.16 -15.68
N ASP A 115 6.21 -3.11 -16.27
CA ASP A 115 7.65 -2.92 -16.37
C ASP A 115 8.27 -2.71 -14.98
N LYS A 116 7.61 -1.97 -14.10
CA LYS A 116 8.00 -1.83 -12.69
C LYS A 116 7.97 -3.17 -11.95
N LEU A 117 6.94 -3.98 -12.16
CA LEU A 117 6.75 -5.27 -11.50
C LEU A 117 7.61 -6.40 -12.08
N LYS A 118 8.25 -6.20 -13.21
CA LYS A 118 9.11 -7.24 -13.83
C LYS A 118 10.25 -7.65 -12.90
N GLY A 119 10.30 -8.94 -12.54
CA GLY A 119 11.29 -9.50 -11.63
C GLY A 119 11.05 -9.23 -10.14
N VAL A 120 9.93 -8.60 -9.78
CA VAL A 120 9.54 -8.35 -8.39
C VAL A 120 8.96 -9.62 -7.78
N LYS A 121 9.35 -9.94 -6.54
CA LYS A 121 8.72 -11.00 -5.75
C LYS A 121 7.49 -10.45 -5.04
N ILE A 122 6.33 -11.07 -5.26
CA ILE A 122 5.07 -10.71 -4.62
C ILE A 122 4.68 -11.82 -3.67
N LEU A 123 4.61 -11.49 -2.38
CA LEU A 123 4.36 -12.41 -1.28
C LEU A 123 3.03 -12.08 -0.60
N ASN A 124 2.41 -13.08 0.02
CA ASN A 124 1.25 -12.93 0.89
C ASN A 124 1.53 -13.68 2.19
N GLN A 125 2.26 -13.03 3.08
CA GLN A 125 2.75 -13.62 4.33
C GLN A 125 2.67 -12.61 5.46
N ASP A 126 2.80 -13.09 6.70
CA ASP A 126 3.02 -12.23 7.86
C ASP A 126 4.31 -11.40 7.68
N TYR A 127 4.23 -10.10 8.04
CA TYR A 127 5.33 -9.15 7.84
C TYR A 127 6.62 -9.57 8.54
N GLU A 128 6.53 -10.14 9.74
CA GLU A 128 7.70 -10.57 10.51
C GLU A 128 8.45 -11.70 9.79
N LYS A 129 7.71 -12.64 9.19
CA LYS A 129 8.33 -13.71 8.38
C LYS A 129 9.07 -13.13 7.19
N VAL A 130 8.48 -12.17 6.49
CA VAL A 130 9.11 -11.51 5.34
C VAL A 130 10.34 -10.72 5.80
N MET A 131 10.23 -9.94 6.87
CA MET A 131 11.35 -9.16 7.39
C MET A 131 12.52 -10.07 7.80
N LYS A 132 12.26 -11.15 8.53
CA LYS A 132 13.30 -12.13 8.90
C LYS A 132 13.95 -12.80 7.70
N GLN A 133 13.16 -13.12 6.67
CA GLN A 133 13.66 -13.82 5.47
C GLN A 133 14.58 -12.95 4.62
N TYR A 134 14.33 -11.63 4.56
CA TYR A 134 15.06 -10.73 3.69
C TYR A 134 15.96 -9.74 4.45
N ASP A 135 16.10 -9.92 5.79
CA ASP A 135 16.98 -9.08 6.59
C ASP A 135 18.45 -9.25 6.22
N GLY A 136 19.14 -8.12 6.18
CA GLY A 136 20.59 -8.09 5.93
C GLY A 136 21.09 -6.66 5.74
N PRO A 137 22.43 -6.45 5.78
CA PRO A 137 23.03 -5.11 5.70
C PRO A 137 22.76 -4.38 4.38
N ASP A 138 22.45 -5.13 3.33
CA ASP A 138 22.12 -4.58 2.01
C ASP A 138 20.60 -4.37 1.80
N THR A 139 19.78 -4.61 2.83
CA THR A 139 18.32 -4.51 2.74
C THR A 139 17.82 -3.16 3.26
N PHE A 140 16.85 -2.60 2.53
CA PHE A 140 16.06 -1.46 2.95
C PHE A 140 14.58 -1.86 3.03
N PHE A 141 13.97 -1.66 4.20
CA PHE A 141 12.56 -1.87 4.44
C PHE A 141 11.82 -0.53 4.43
N TYR A 142 10.78 -0.41 3.59
CA TYR A 142 9.78 0.65 3.72
C TYR A 142 8.53 0.06 4.37
N LEU A 143 8.07 0.67 5.46
CA LEU A 143 6.95 0.17 6.24
C LEU A 143 5.84 1.24 6.31
N ASP A 144 4.64 0.86 5.89
CA ASP A 144 3.42 1.64 6.05
C ASP A 144 2.35 0.75 6.72
N PRO A 145 2.57 0.37 7.99
CA PRO A 145 1.66 -0.52 8.70
C PRO A 145 0.33 0.17 8.98
N PRO A 146 -0.73 -0.59 9.33
CA PRO A 146 -2.01 -0.02 9.74
C PRO A 146 -1.85 1.06 10.80
N TYR A 147 -2.56 2.21 10.65
CA TYR A 147 -2.47 3.33 11.58
C TYR A 147 -3.28 3.07 12.86
N THR A 148 -2.90 3.74 13.95
CA THR A 148 -3.62 3.66 15.23
C THR A 148 -5.09 4.08 15.10
N THR A 149 -5.95 3.48 15.93
CA THR A 149 -7.38 3.84 15.96
C THR A 149 -7.64 5.13 16.74
N PRO A 150 -8.75 5.86 16.48
CA PRO A 150 -9.11 7.07 17.22
C PRO A 150 -9.23 6.89 18.73
N MET A 151 -9.57 5.70 19.20
CA MET A 151 -9.72 5.43 20.63
C MET A 151 -8.41 5.58 21.42
N LYS A 152 -7.26 5.42 20.75
CA LYS A 152 -5.95 5.57 21.40
C LYS A 152 -5.32 6.95 21.21
N ASP A 153 -5.71 7.70 20.16
CA ASP A 153 -4.97 8.91 19.78
C ASP A 153 -5.77 10.01 19.04
N ASN A 154 -7.08 10.00 19.06
CA ASN A 154 -7.89 10.85 18.18
C ASN A 154 -7.56 10.70 16.68
N GLY A 155 -6.96 9.57 16.26
CA GLY A 155 -6.62 9.27 14.87
C GLY A 155 -7.81 8.71 14.08
N THR A 156 -7.72 8.76 12.75
CA THR A 156 -8.70 8.13 11.84
C THR A 156 -8.48 6.62 11.85
N GLY A 157 -9.28 5.88 12.65
CA GLY A 157 -9.13 4.43 12.79
C GLY A 157 -9.67 3.62 11.64
N TYR A 158 -9.22 2.38 11.55
CA TYR A 158 -9.84 1.34 10.75
C TYR A 158 -11.27 1.06 11.23
N ALA A 159 -12.12 0.59 10.32
CA ALA A 159 -13.52 0.30 10.61
C ALA A 159 -13.71 -0.59 11.87
N LYS A 160 -14.79 -0.37 12.62
CA LYS A 160 -15.20 -1.21 13.76
C LYS A 160 -15.09 -2.70 13.38
N GLY A 161 -14.33 -3.48 14.17
CA GLY A 161 -14.16 -4.92 13.97
C GLY A 161 -12.86 -5.33 13.27
N SER A 162 -11.95 -4.42 12.90
CA SER A 162 -10.58 -4.79 12.51
C SER A 162 -9.77 -5.14 13.76
N GLN A 163 -9.04 -6.25 13.69
CA GLN A 163 -8.09 -6.62 14.74
C GLN A 163 -7.06 -5.50 14.89
N GLU A 164 -6.79 -5.07 16.11
CA GLU A 164 -5.80 -4.04 16.40
C GLU A 164 -4.41 -4.50 15.99
N PHE A 165 -3.66 -3.63 15.29
CA PHE A 165 -2.30 -3.93 14.88
C PHE A 165 -1.36 -3.95 16.09
N ASP A 166 -0.53 -4.98 16.19
CA ASP A 166 0.41 -5.18 17.29
C ASP A 166 1.72 -4.41 17.05
N TYR A 167 1.77 -3.17 17.55
CA TYR A 167 2.96 -2.31 17.45
C TYR A 167 4.09 -2.75 18.37
N ASP A 168 3.82 -3.50 19.45
CA ASP A 168 4.86 -4.02 20.33
C ASP A 168 5.65 -5.08 19.58
N ARG A 169 4.95 -6.02 18.97
CA ARG A 169 5.56 -7.05 18.14
C ARG A 169 6.37 -6.42 16.98
N LEU A 170 5.83 -5.38 16.33
CA LEU A 170 6.56 -4.68 15.28
C LEU A 170 7.85 -4.02 15.82
N ASN A 171 7.77 -3.34 16.97
CA ASN A 171 8.94 -2.73 17.61
C ASN A 171 10.02 -3.78 17.93
N GLU A 172 9.63 -4.93 18.51
CA GLU A 172 10.57 -6.04 18.78
C GLU A 172 11.28 -6.57 17.54
N VAL A 173 10.57 -6.66 16.42
CA VAL A 173 11.15 -7.07 15.13
C VAL A 173 12.15 -6.01 14.66
N LEU A 174 11.77 -4.73 14.69
CA LEU A 174 12.62 -3.62 14.24
C LEU A 174 13.90 -3.45 15.05
N GLN A 175 13.88 -3.78 16.36
CA GLN A 175 15.08 -3.77 17.22
C GLN A 175 16.12 -4.82 16.81
N LYS A 176 15.73 -5.86 16.10
CA LYS A 176 16.58 -7.03 15.78
C LYS A 176 17.09 -7.03 14.34
N ILE A 177 16.53 -6.22 13.44
CA ILE A 177 16.94 -6.21 12.03
C ILE A 177 18.31 -5.57 11.83
N LYS A 178 19.05 -6.08 10.84
CA LYS A 178 20.37 -5.59 10.39
C LYS A 178 20.23 -4.58 9.25
N GLY A 179 19.16 -4.68 8.50
CA GLY A 179 18.83 -3.78 7.40
C GLY A 179 18.44 -2.40 7.88
N LYS A 180 18.39 -1.46 6.94
CA LYS A 180 17.83 -0.12 7.20
C LYS A 180 16.32 -0.14 7.02
N PHE A 181 15.61 0.68 7.81
CA PHE A 181 14.18 0.87 7.59
C PHE A 181 13.78 2.34 7.66
N LEU A 182 12.73 2.67 6.91
CA LEU A 182 11.94 3.88 7.06
C LEU A 182 10.48 3.48 7.22
N MET A 183 9.84 3.94 8.27
CA MET A 183 8.44 3.65 8.58
C MET A 183 7.63 4.94 8.66
N SER A 184 6.46 4.98 8.01
CA SER A 184 5.48 6.06 8.12
C SER A 184 4.33 5.64 9.03
N LEU A 185 3.93 6.55 9.95
CA LEU A 185 2.80 6.36 10.85
C LEU A 185 2.12 7.70 11.15
N ASN A 186 0.86 7.65 11.58
CA ASN A 186 0.16 8.82 12.08
C ASN A 186 0.88 9.42 13.31
N ASN A 187 0.88 10.76 13.40
CA ASN A 187 1.49 11.46 14.54
C ASN A 187 0.64 11.24 15.80
N SER A 188 1.19 10.50 16.76
CA SER A 188 0.56 10.23 18.03
C SER A 188 1.58 10.05 19.14
N GLN A 189 1.22 10.43 20.36
CA GLN A 189 2.07 10.25 21.55
C GLN A 189 2.28 8.76 21.85
N TYR A 190 1.26 7.92 21.57
CA TYR A 190 1.36 6.49 21.71
C TYR A 190 2.47 5.90 20.83
N ILE A 191 2.51 6.28 19.55
CA ILE A 191 3.54 5.83 18.60
C ILE A 191 4.91 6.38 18.98
N LYS A 192 5.03 7.67 19.32
CA LYS A 192 6.30 8.27 19.76
C LYS A 192 6.91 7.51 20.94
N LYS A 193 6.10 7.21 21.95
CA LYS A 193 6.55 6.46 23.13
C LYS A 193 7.02 5.05 22.78
N ARG A 194 6.30 4.38 21.86
CA ARG A 194 6.57 3.00 21.47
C ARG A 194 7.90 2.85 20.71
N PHE A 195 8.17 3.80 19.82
CA PHE A 195 9.34 3.77 18.95
C PHE A 195 10.44 4.78 19.36
N GLN A 196 10.44 5.25 20.61
CA GLN A 196 11.37 6.28 21.12
C GLN A 196 12.87 5.91 21.01
N THR A 197 13.20 4.65 20.84
CA THR A 197 14.57 4.16 20.64
C THR A 197 15.10 4.40 19.22
N PHE A 198 14.22 4.77 18.29
CA PHE A 198 14.55 5.06 16.91
C PHE A 198 14.58 6.58 16.64
N LYS A 199 15.08 6.96 15.48
CA LYS A 199 15.03 8.35 15.00
C LYS A 199 13.59 8.65 14.56
N ILE A 200 13.00 9.71 15.12
CA ILE A 200 11.62 10.12 14.80
C ILE A 200 11.66 11.55 14.27
N LYS A 201 11.05 11.77 13.12
CA LYS A 201 10.84 13.09 12.51
C LYS A 201 9.36 13.31 12.19
N GLU A 202 8.82 14.46 12.60
CA GLU A 202 7.48 14.87 12.20
C GLU A 202 7.55 15.51 10.81
N VAL A 203 6.61 15.12 9.95
CA VAL A 203 6.44 15.68 8.60
C VAL A 203 5.01 16.16 8.41
N ILE A 204 4.86 17.17 7.57
CA ILE A 204 3.57 17.72 7.18
C ILE A 204 3.29 17.25 5.76
N ILE A 205 2.22 16.48 5.59
CA ILE A 205 1.82 15.94 4.29
C ILE A 205 0.54 16.62 3.81
N PRO A 206 0.51 17.16 2.58
CA PRO A 206 -0.72 17.70 2.02
C PRO A 206 -1.75 16.60 1.79
N ILE A 207 -3.02 16.89 2.05
CA ILE A 207 -4.14 15.98 1.76
C ILE A 207 -4.74 16.40 0.42
N ASN A 208 -4.78 15.48 -0.54
CA ASN A 208 -5.07 15.73 -1.97
C ASN A 208 -6.42 16.37 -2.34
N ARG A 209 -7.28 16.82 -1.42
CA ARG A 209 -8.64 17.29 -1.78
C ARG A 209 -9.07 18.65 -1.21
N GLU A 210 -8.28 19.25 -0.31
CA GLU A 210 -8.49 20.60 0.24
C GLU A 210 -7.14 21.10 0.75
N PRO A 211 -6.96 22.40 1.07
CA PRO A 211 -5.74 22.88 1.71
C PRO A 211 -5.64 22.39 3.17
N LYS A 212 -5.77 21.08 3.34
CA LYS A 212 -5.62 20.40 4.63
C LYS A 212 -4.29 19.66 4.63
N PHE A 213 -3.62 19.77 5.76
CA PHE A 213 -2.37 19.06 6.03
C PHE A 213 -2.59 18.06 7.15
N ARG A 214 -1.91 16.93 7.07
CA ARG A 214 -1.82 16.00 8.19
C ARG A 214 -0.38 15.89 8.64
N LYS A 215 -0.19 15.69 9.94
CA LYS A 215 1.12 15.39 10.51
C LYS A 215 1.34 13.90 10.55
N GLU A 216 2.46 13.46 10.05
CA GLU A 216 2.90 12.07 10.12
C GLU A 216 4.25 11.96 10.80
N LEU A 217 4.59 10.77 11.26
CA LEU A 217 5.90 10.44 11.79
C LEU A 217 6.65 9.60 10.76
N LEU A 218 7.88 10.00 10.49
CA LEU A 218 8.86 9.14 9.83
C LEU A 218 9.81 8.61 10.91
N ILE A 219 9.94 7.28 10.96
CA ILE A 219 10.69 6.56 11.99
C ILE A 219 11.73 5.69 11.30
N SER A 220 12.99 5.74 11.75
CA SER A 220 14.08 4.98 11.11
C SER A 220 15.15 4.54 12.12
N ASN A 221 15.97 3.56 11.74
CA ASN A 221 17.17 3.16 12.50
C ASN A 221 18.47 3.82 12.00
N TYR A 222 18.35 4.83 11.13
CA TYR A 222 19.49 5.60 10.62
C TYR A 222 19.13 7.09 10.56
N ASP A 223 20.14 7.95 10.50
CA ASP A 223 19.92 9.39 10.31
C ASP A 223 19.54 9.68 8.86
N PHE A 224 18.48 10.45 8.66
CA PHE A 224 18.00 10.86 7.34
C PHE A 224 17.68 12.35 7.31
N HIS A 225 17.92 12.97 6.16
CA HIS A 225 17.58 14.37 5.88
C HIS A 225 16.43 14.40 4.87
N LEU A 226 15.52 15.35 5.05
CA LEU A 226 14.40 15.63 4.14
C LEU A 226 14.72 16.88 3.35
#